data_81c9cf0a5ffc6ea183824b8fce87ef54
#
_entry.id   81c9cf0a5ffc6ea183824b8fce87ef54
#
_cell.length_a   1.000
_cell.length_b   1.000
_cell.length_c   1.000
_cell.angle_alpha   90.00
_cell.angle_beta   90.00
_cell.angle_gamma   90.00
#
_symmetry.space_group_name_H-M   'P 1'
#
loop_
_entity.id
_entity.type
_entity.pdbx_description
1 polymer ?
#
loop_
_entity_poly.entity_id
_entity_poly.type
_entity_poly.pdbx_seq_one_letter_code
_entity_poly.pdbx_strand_id
1 'polypeptide(L)'
;KFLYQPMMYDATADYFSEGKRRYVSKDGKVGFADRADNLVTPAQHDWAGQFEYGYAAFCDDCREVRVDEEHTAVQGGTWGMMDARGNTVAPSDTRRAASDIERNGKFYPHPFAYTAAERDILQRINRYKNLIVGLEAVHHSPYKTAEERAAYRFEIVSPPVQGYPYYEIVLFDGKGNTVEGERFLAGADGKRLYALPVGEETPQLLETYLRHAIRSTLAEQPERQKSGSWNDNPFRLKDYPEAEALLKRRK
;
A
#
# COMPACT_ATOMS: atom_id res chain seq x y z
N LYS A 1 -16.65 -15.44 23.00
CA LYS A 1 -17.61 -14.51 22.40
C LYS A 1 -17.24 -14.36 20.92
N PHE A 2 -18.16 -14.75 20.01
CA PHE A 2 -17.98 -14.55 18.57
C PHE A 2 -18.06 -13.04 18.30
N LEU A 3 -17.03 -12.45 17.73
CA LEU A 3 -16.97 -11.02 17.44
C LEU A 3 -17.50 -10.71 16.03
N TYR A 4 -16.98 -11.40 15.04
CA TYR A 4 -17.38 -11.29 13.63
C TYR A 4 -16.74 -12.43 12.83
N GLN A 5 -17.17 -12.62 11.59
CA GLN A 5 -16.56 -13.57 10.67
C GLN A 5 -15.71 -12.79 9.66
N PRO A 6 -14.41 -13.03 9.57
CA PRO A 6 -13.63 -12.48 8.45
C PRO A 6 -14.25 -12.87 7.11
N MET A 7 -14.24 -11.97 6.16
CA MET A 7 -14.60 -12.34 4.79
C MET A 7 -13.63 -13.41 4.30
N MET A 8 -14.12 -14.42 3.60
CA MET A 8 -13.28 -15.51 3.08
C MET A 8 -12.90 -15.19 1.63
N TYR A 9 -11.65 -15.42 1.28
CA TYR A 9 -11.13 -15.34 -0.06
C TYR A 9 -10.29 -16.59 -0.34
N ASP A 10 -10.65 -17.37 -1.36
CA ASP A 10 -10.00 -18.63 -1.71
C ASP A 10 -9.73 -19.56 -0.50
N ALA A 11 -10.76 -19.84 0.30
CA ALA A 11 -10.69 -20.69 1.49
C ALA A 11 -9.79 -20.15 2.63
N THR A 12 -9.27 -18.93 2.53
CA THR A 12 -8.53 -18.24 3.58
C THR A 12 -9.26 -16.97 4.04
N ALA A 13 -8.92 -16.48 5.23
CA ALA A 13 -9.41 -15.17 5.66
C ALA A 13 -8.86 -14.07 4.73
N ASP A 14 -9.70 -13.06 4.47
CA ASP A 14 -9.32 -11.89 3.69
C ASP A 14 -8.03 -11.26 4.22
N TYR A 15 -7.17 -10.81 3.34
CA TYR A 15 -5.91 -10.19 3.72
C TYR A 15 -6.10 -8.72 4.15
N PHE A 16 -5.14 -8.21 4.90
CA PHE A 16 -5.16 -6.81 5.31
C PHE A 16 -4.68 -5.93 4.15
N SER A 17 -5.53 -5.01 3.72
CA SER A 17 -5.16 -3.87 2.88
C SER A 17 -5.21 -2.59 3.70
N GLU A 18 -4.13 -1.81 3.68
CA GLU A 18 -4.02 -0.56 4.46
C GLU A 18 -4.40 -0.73 5.94
N GLY A 19 -3.95 -1.85 6.55
CA GLY A 19 -4.19 -2.18 7.95
C GLY A 19 -5.62 -2.60 8.28
N LYS A 20 -6.49 -2.76 7.28
CA LYS A 20 -7.89 -3.15 7.44
C LYS A 20 -8.21 -4.39 6.63
N ARG A 21 -9.09 -5.25 7.14
CA ARG A 21 -9.67 -6.38 6.42
C ARG A 21 -11.18 -6.35 6.51
N ARG A 22 -11.83 -6.91 5.52
CA ARG A 22 -13.29 -7.03 5.48
C ARG A 22 -13.76 -8.10 6.46
N TYR A 23 -14.90 -7.87 7.06
CA TYR A 23 -15.64 -8.86 7.81
C TYR A 23 -17.10 -8.87 7.39
N VAL A 24 -17.77 -9.98 7.65
CA VAL A 24 -19.19 -10.17 7.34
C VAL A 24 -19.97 -10.30 8.65
N SER A 25 -21.04 -9.54 8.77
CA SER A 25 -22.00 -9.65 9.86
C SER A 25 -22.91 -10.88 9.70
N LYS A 26 -23.70 -11.20 10.71
CA LYS A 26 -24.71 -12.27 10.64
C LYS A 26 -25.74 -12.05 9.53
N ASP A 27 -26.01 -10.79 9.22
CA ASP A 27 -26.98 -10.40 8.19
C ASP A 27 -26.37 -10.33 6.79
N GLY A 28 -25.11 -10.80 6.63
CA GLY A 28 -24.39 -10.82 5.35
C GLY A 28 -23.81 -9.48 4.94
N LYS A 29 -23.90 -8.43 5.76
CA LYS A 29 -23.33 -7.12 5.43
C LYS A 29 -21.84 -7.07 5.70
N VAL A 30 -21.12 -6.26 4.92
CA VAL A 30 -19.66 -6.08 4.96
C VAL A 30 -19.29 -4.84 5.74
N GLY A 31 -18.30 -4.97 6.60
CA GLY A 31 -17.60 -3.90 7.31
C GLY A 31 -16.10 -4.15 7.37
N PHE A 32 -15.38 -3.33 8.11
CA PHE A 32 -13.92 -3.43 8.22
C PHE A 32 -13.46 -3.51 9.67
N ALA A 33 -12.45 -4.34 9.91
CA ALA A 33 -11.75 -4.46 11.18
C ALA A 33 -10.24 -4.20 11.00
N ASP A 34 -9.59 -3.67 12.03
CA ASP A 34 -8.14 -3.47 12.07
C ASP A 34 -7.39 -4.77 12.46
N ARG A 35 -6.06 -4.67 12.56
CA ARG A 35 -5.19 -5.82 12.94
C ARG A 35 -5.34 -6.25 14.40
N ALA A 36 -6.00 -5.47 15.25
CA ALA A 36 -6.33 -5.81 16.63
C ALA A 36 -7.78 -6.30 16.78
N ASP A 37 -8.44 -6.58 15.64
CA ASP A 37 -9.84 -6.98 15.57
C ASP A 37 -10.84 -5.94 16.11
N ASN A 38 -10.44 -4.67 16.19
CA ASN A 38 -11.38 -3.59 16.45
C ASN A 38 -12.16 -3.28 15.17
N LEU A 39 -13.48 -3.11 15.32
CA LEU A 39 -14.32 -2.71 14.20
C LEU A 39 -14.05 -1.26 13.82
N VAL A 40 -13.53 -1.04 12.62
CA VAL A 40 -13.19 0.28 12.07
C VAL A 40 -14.43 0.92 11.46
N THR A 41 -15.19 0.14 10.68
CA THR A 41 -16.48 0.55 10.14
C THR A 41 -17.54 -0.49 10.46
N PRO A 42 -18.82 -0.09 10.70
CA PRO A 42 -19.90 -1.05 10.86
C PRO A 42 -20.14 -1.86 9.58
N ALA A 43 -20.63 -3.08 9.71
CA ALA A 43 -21.08 -3.88 8.59
C ALA A 43 -22.47 -3.40 8.15
N GLN A 44 -22.52 -2.62 7.08
CA GLN A 44 -23.75 -2.00 6.59
C GLN A 44 -23.98 -2.14 5.09
N HIS A 45 -22.95 -2.49 4.32
CA HIS A 45 -23.00 -2.59 2.86
C HIS A 45 -23.18 -4.04 2.41
N ASP A 46 -23.85 -4.28 1.29
CA ASP A 46 -24.01 -5.62 0.73
C ASP A 46 -22.68 -6.14 0.16
N TRP A 47 -21.86 -5.23 -0.32
CA TRP A 47 -20.53 -5.54 -0.80
C TRP A 47 -19.58 -4.36 -0.54
N ALA A 48 -18.32 -4.65 -0.28
CA ALA A 48 -17.24 -3.66 -0.24
C ALA A 48 -15.96 -4.24 -0.81
N GLY A 49 -15.23 -3.44 -1.58
CA GLY A 49 -13.86 -3.71 -2.01
C GLY A 49 -12.88 -3.52 -0.86
N GLN A 50 -11.62 -3.86 -1.09
CA GLN A 50 -10.56 -3.52 -0.13
C GLN A 50 -10.22 -2.04 -0.20
N PHE A 51 -9.57 -1.55 0.86
CA PHE A 51 -9.03 -0.19 0.86
C PHE A 51 -7.85 -0.08 -0.11
N GLU A 52 -7.92 0.93 -0.96
CA GLU A 52 -6.86 1.33 -1.89
C GLU A 52 -6.73 2.85 -1.85
N TYR A 53 -5.55 3.33 -1.51
CA TYR A 53 -5.26 4.75 -1.33
C TYR A 53 -6.30 5.45 -0.44
N GLY A 54 -6.56 4.88 0.74
CA GLY A 54 -7.45 5.44 1.75
C GLY A 54 -8.94 5.37 1.45
N TYR A 55 -9.35 4.75 0.35
CA TYR A 55 -10.74 4.59 -0.05
C TYR A 55 -11.11 3.14 -0.33
N ALA A 56 -12.36 2.79 -0.05
CA ALA A 56 -12.96 1.52 -0.45
C ALA A 56 -14.26 1.75 -1.22
N ALA A 57 -14.43 1.05 -2.33
CA ALA A 57 -15.72 1.01 -3.02
C ALA A 57 -16.71 0.20 -2.19
N PHE A 58 -17.98 0.58 -2.21
CA PHE A 58 -19.06 -0.19 -1.61
C PHE A 58 -20.29 -0.23 -2.52
N CYS A 59 -21.17 -1.15 -2.23
CA CYS A 59 -22.45 -1.27 -2.94
C CYS A 59 -23.56 -1.64 -1.95
N ASP A 60 -24.70 -0.98 -2.09
CA ASP A 60 -25.96 -1.27 -1.41
C ASP A 60 -27.01 -1.73 -2.42
N ASP A 61 -27.88 -2.67 -2.02
CA ASP A 61 -28.89 -3.30 -2.88
C ASP A 61 -28.30 -4.01 -4.11
N CYS A 62 -27.06 -4.45 -4.03
CA CYS A 62 -26.42 -5.26 -5.06
C CYS A 62 -26.43 -6.75 -4.69
N ARG A 63 -26.14 -7.57 -5.66
CA ARG A 63 -26.08 -9.03 -5.49
C ARG A 63 -24.91 -9.62 -6.27
N GLU A 64 -24.35 -10.69 -5.72
CA GLU A 64 -23.44 -11.54 -6.47
C GLU A 64 -24.21 -12.34 -7.51
N VAL A 65 -23.73 -12.33 -8.74
CA VAL A 65 -24.28 -13.09 -9.86
C VAL A 65 -23.16 -13.96 -10.42
N ARG A 66 -23.47 -15.23 -10.59
CA ARG A 66 -22.55 -16.16 -11.24
C ARG A 66 -22.43 -15.81 -12.72
N VAL A 67 -21.21 -15.53 -13.17
CA VAL A 67 -20.91 -15.18 -14.57
C VAL A 67 -20.61 -16.44 -15.38
N ASP A 68 -19.80 -17.34 -14.80
CA ASP A 68 -19.44 -18.65 -15.38
C ASP A 68 -19.20 -19.67 -14.25
N GLU A 69 -18.55 -20.81 -14.56
CA GLU A 69 -18.32 -21.89 -13.59
C GLU A 69 -17.39 -21.49 -12.44
N GLU A 70 -16.49 -20.54 -12.68
CA GLU A 70 -15.43 -20.16 -11.74
C GLU A 70 -15.56 -18.71 -11.22
N HIS A 71 -16.35 -17.85 -11.89
CA HIS A 71 -16.40 -16.42 -11.60
C HIS A 71 -17.77 -15.95 -11.17
N THR A 72 -17.78 -15.08 -10.18
CA THR A 72 -18.92 -14.26 -9.76
C THR A 72 -18.65 -12.79 -10.02
N ALA A 73 -19.69 -12.02 -10.27
CA ALA A 73 -19.63 -10.57 -10.37
C ALA A 73 -20.70 -9.93 -9.49
N VAL A 74 -20.39 -8.78 -8.92
CA VAL A 74 -21.38 -7.98 -8.18
C VAL A 74 -22.13 -7.08 -9.15
N GLN A 75 -23.45 -7.14 -9.17
CA GLN A 75 -24.29 -6.42 -10.11
C GLN A 75 -25.45 -5.70 -9.44
N GLY A 76 -25.94 -4.66 -10.09
CA GLY A 76 -27.06 -3.84 -9.62
C GLY A 76 -26.65 -2.89 -8.50
N GLY A 77 -27.65 -2.44 -7.76
CA GLY A 77 -27.50 -1.62 -6.56
C GLY A 77 -26.99 -0.20 -6.78
N THR A 78 -26.69 0.46 -5.67
CA THR A 78 -26.11 1.79 -5.62
C THR A 78 -24.66 1.71 -5.19
N TRP A 79 -23.77 2.17 -6.04
CA TRP A 79 -22.34 2.16 -5.81
C TRP A 79 -21.85 3.48 -5.24
N GLY A 80 -20.94 3.40 -4.30
CA GLY A 80 -20.30 4.55 -3.66
C GLY A 80 -18.85 4.28 -3.31
N MET A 81 -18.22 5.32 -2.76
CA MET A 81 -16.86 5.26 -2.23
C MET A 81 -16.90 5.71 -0.77
N MET A 82 -16.21 5.01 0.12
CA MET A 82 -16.06 5.40 1.52
C MET A 82 -14.62 5.71 1.88
N ASP A 83 -14.43 6.63 2.84
CA ASP A 83 -13.13 6.88 3.47
C ASP A 83 -12.81 5.83 4.55
N ALA A 84 -11.62 5.93 5.15
CA ALA A 84 -11.15 5.02 6.20
C ALA A 84 -12.00 5.06 7.50
N ARG A 85 -12.95 6.00 7.63
CA ARG A 85 -13.88 6.11 8.75
C ARG A 85 -15.27 5.56 8.42
N GLY A 86 -15.46 5.11 7.17
CA GLY A 86 -16.76 4.63 6.67
C GLY A 86 -17.70 5.74 6.21
N ASN A 87 -17.23 6.98 6.08
CA ASN A 87 -18.06 8.04 5.54
C ASN A 87 -18.10 7.96 4.01
N THR A 88 -19.29 8.06 3.43
CA THR A 88 -19.45 8.17 1.99
C THR A 88 -18.81 9.44 1.46
N VAL A 89 -17.99 9.30 0.43
CA VAL A 89 -17.27 10.42 -0.21
C VAL A 89 -17.78 10.63 -1.62
N ALA A 90 -18.39 11.79 -1.86
CA ALA A 90 -18.85 12.17 -3.18
C ALA A 90 -17.67 12.58 -4.07
N PRO A 91 -17.55 12.05 -5.29
CA PRO A 91 -16.53 12.49 -6.25
C PRO A 91 -16.83 13.89 -6.79
N SER A 92 -15.81 14.50 -7.37
CA SER A 92 -15.93 15.74 -8.13
C SER A 92 -15.56 15.50 -9.60
N ASP A 93 -16.21 16.20 -10.52
CA ASP A 93 -15.87 16.18 -11.94
C ASP A 93 -14.58 16.98 -12.24
N THR A 94 -14.16 17.82 -11.31
CA THR A 94 -12.98 18.66 -11.45
C THR A 94 -12.07 18.51 -10.23
N ARG A 95 -10.77 18.65 -10.44
CA ARG A 95 -9.77 18.72 -9.38
C ARG A 95 -9.97 20.00 -8.57
N ARG A 96 -10.19 19.89 -7.27
CA ARG A 96 -10.39 21.03 -6.35
C ARG A 96 -9.11 21.44 -5.64
N ALA A 97 -8.23 20.49 -5.37
CA ALA A 97 -6.93 20.71 -4.77
C ALA A 97 -5.84 19.95 -5.54
N ALA A 98 -4.60 20.45 -5.49
CA ALA A 98 -3.46 19.78 -6.13
C ALA A 98 -3.21 18.38 -5.58
N SER A 99 -3.61 18.13 -4.33
CA SER A 99 -3.50 16.82 -3.66
C SER A 99 -4.62 15.84 -4.00
N ASP A 100 -5.69 16.27 -4.69
CA ASP A 100 -6.79 15.38 -5.05
C ASP A 100 -6.30 14.25 -5.95
N ILE A 101 -6.81 13.06 -5.68
CA ILE A 101 -6.52 11.87 -6.49
C ILE A 101 -7.58 11.66 -7.56
N GLU A 102 -7.17 11.12 -8.69
CA GLU A 102 -8.07 10.77 -9.77
C GLU A 102 -8.33 9.27 -9.79
N ARG A 103 -9.62 8.89 -9.82
CA ARG A 103 -10.07 7.50 -9.99
C ARG A 103 -11.23 7.45 -10.95
N ASN A 104 -11.09 6.67 -12.01
CA ASN A 104 -12.14 6.48 -13.03
C ASN A 104 -12.69 7.80 -13.58
N GLY A 105 -11.81 8.78 -13.84
CA GLY A 105 -12.19 10.09 -14.37
C GLY A 105 -12.89 11.02 -13.37
N LYS A 106 -12.90 10.68 -12.09
CA LYS A 106 -13.43 11.51 -11.00
C LYS A 106 -12.33 11.84 -10.00
N PHE A 107 -12.49 12.97 -9.31
CA PHE A 107 -11.53 13.45 -8.32
C PHE A 107 -12.08 13.27 -6.91
N TYR A 108 -11.21 12.80 -6.02
CA TYR A 108 -11.47 12.59 -4.60
C TYR A 108 -10.43 13.38 -3.79
N PRO A 109 -10.80 13.93 -2.61
CA PRO A 109 -9.86 14.59 -1.72
C PRO A 109 -8.69 13.66 -1.35
N HIS A 110 -7.53 14.22 -1.00
CA HIS A 110 -6.45 13.41 -0.43
C HIS A 110 -6.90 12.80 0.91
N PRO A 111 -6.88 11.47 1.07
CA PRO A 111 -7.56 10.81 2.20
C PRO A 111 -6.77 10.83 3.50
N PHE A 112 -5.46 11.13 3.45
CA PHE A 112 -4.57 11.01 4.60
C PHE A 112 -4.32 12.36 5.26
N ALA A 113 -4.43 12.38 6.60
CA ALA A 113 -4.10 13.53 7.43
C ALA A 113 -3.13 13.10 8.54
N TYR A 114 -2.04 13.82 8.71
CA TYR A 114 -0.94 13.40 9.56
C TYR A 114 -0.70 14.32 10.74
N THR A 115 -0.40 13.72 11.89
CA THR A 115 0.18 14.40 13.05
C THR A 115 1.61 14.88 12.75
N ALA A 116 2.18 15.67 13.64
CA ALA A 116 3.57 16.09 13.50
C ALA A 116 4.55 14.89 13.54
N ALA A 117 4.27 13.89 14.40
CA ALA A 117 5.09 12.70 14.52
C ALA A 117 5.05 11.84 13.23
N GLU A 118 3.88 11.67 12.64
CA GLU A 118 3.71 10.93 11.38
C GLU A 118 4.38 11.65 10.20
N ARG A 119 4.31 12.98 10.16
CA ARG A 119 5.07 13.76 9.16
C ARG A 119 6.58 13.58 9.31
N ASP A 120 7.12 13.49 10.54
CA ASP A 120 8.54 13.18 10.75
C ASP A 120 8.91 11.78 10.24
N ILE A 121 8.07 10.78 10.49
CA ILE A 121 8.25 9.42 9.93
C ILE A 121 8.31 9.48 8.41
N LEU A 122 7.33 10.12 7.76
CA LEU A 122 7.28 10.26 6.30
C LEU A 122 8.49 11.04 5.76
N GLN A 123 8.92 12.11 6.42
CA GLN A 123 10.12 12.84 6.02
C GLN A 123 11.38 11.96 6.05
N ARG A 124 11.49 11.08 7.03
CA ARG A 124 12.65 10.19 7.16
C ARG A 124 12.67 9.08 6.12
N ILE A 125 11.54 8.43 5.84
CA ILE A 125 11.49 7.41 4.78
C ILE A 125 11.66 8.03 3.41
N ASN A 126 11.14 9.22 3.17
CA ASN A 126 11.28 9.94 1.91
C ASN A 126 12.75 10.24 1.53
N ARG A 127 13.69 10.20 2.47
CA ARG A 127 15.14 10.29 2.15
C ARG A 127 15.62 9.14 1.27
N TYR A 128 14.94 8.00 1.33
CA TYR A 128 15.28 6.80 0.56
C TYR A 128 14.36 6.58 -0.63
N LYS A 129 13.40 7.48 -0.89
CA LYS A 129 12.38 7.29 -1.92
C LYS A 129 12.97 7.00 -3.30
N ASN A 130 13.93 7.82 -3.75
CA ASN A 130 14.54 7.64 -5.07
C ASN A 130 15.25 6.29 -5.18
N LEU A 131 15.97 5.89 -4.14
CA LEU A 131 16.65 4.60 -4.07
C LEU A 131 15.65 3.44 -4.11
N ILE A 132 14.60 3.49 -3.28
CA ILE A 132 13.58 2.44 -3.20
C ILE A 132 12.87 2.29 -4.56
N VAL A 133 12.39 3.39 -5.14
CA VAL A 133 11.76 3.36 -6.47
C VAL A 133 12.75 2.93 -7.56
N GLY A 134 14.04 3.26 -7.42
CA GLY A 134 15.08 2.83 -8.35
C GLY A 134 15.35 1.33 -8.28
N LEU A 135 15.41 0.75 -7.08
CA LEU A 135 15.55 -0.69 -6.88
C LEU A 135 14.34 -1.46 -7.40
N GLU A 136 13.13 -0.95 -7.11
CA GLU A 136 11.87 -1.51 -7.60
C GLU A 136 11.81 -1.52 -9.13
N ALA A 137 12.19 -0.40 -9.77
CA ALA A 137 12.21 -0.28 -11.23
C ALA A 137 13.14 -1.28 -11.92
N VAL A 138 14.18 -1.74 -11.23
CA VAL A 138 15.11 -2.75 -11.73
C VAL A 138 14.46 -4.12 -11.81
N HIS A 139 13.58 -4.45 -10.86
CA HIS A 139 13.02 -5.80 -10.72
C HIS A 139 11.65 -5.97 -11.39
N HIS A 140 10.82 -4.93 -11.40
CA HIS A 140 9.40 -5.08 -11.70
C HIS A 140 8.82 -4.12 -12.73
N SER A 141 9.56 -3.09 -13.14
CA SER A 141 8.98 -2.05 -13.98
C SER A 141 9.94 -1.56 -15.06
N PRO A 142 9.42 -1.05 -16.20
CA PRO A 142 10.23 -0.29 -17.13
C PRO A 142 10.87 0.92 -16.43
N TYR A 143 11.96 1.39 -17.02
CA TYR A 143 12.70 2.56 -16.53
C TYR A 143 11.75 3.73 -16.23
N LYS A 144 11.97 4.34 -15.08
CA LYS A 144 11.23 5.52 -14.66
C LYS A 144 12.13 6.75 -14.70
N THR A 145 11.66 7.77 -15.38
CA THR A 145 12.31 9.07 -15.38
C THR A 145 12.38 9.66 -13.96
N ALA A 146 13.23 10.67 -13.76
CA ALA A 146 13.28 11.37 -12.48
C ALA A 146 11.93 12.01 -12.11
N GLU A 147 11.18 12.48 -13.11
CA GLU A 147 9.86 13.06 -12.95
C GLU A 147 8.84 12.01 -12.50
N GLU A 148 8.81 10.83 -13.14
CA GLU A 148 7.96 9.73 -12.73
C GLU A 148 8.28 9.27 -11.30
N ARG A 149 9.57 9.14 -10.94
CA ARG A 149 9.99 8.82 -9.57
C ARG A 149 9.56 9.89 -8.56
N ALA A 150 9.56 11.15 -8.94
CA ALA A 150 9.11 12.25 -8.06
C ALA A 150 7.63 12.15 -7.71
N ALA A 151 6.81 11.58 -8.62
CA ALA A 151 5.37 11.40 -8.42
C ALA A 151 5.02 10.31 -7.38
N TYR A 152 5.96 9.40 -7.09
CA TYR A 152 5.77 8.38 -6.06
C TYR A 152 5.71 9.02 -4.67
N ARG A 153 4.87 8.46 -3.80
CA ARG A 153 4.69 8.97 -2.44
C ARG A 153 4.50 7.85 -1.43
N PHE A 154 5.09 8.03 -0.26
CA PHE A 154 4.80 7.22 0.91
C PHE A 154 3.63 7.80 1.67
N GLU A 155 2.70 6.95 2.07
CA GLU A 155 1.58 7.30 2.93
C GLU A 155 1.55 6.37 4.15
N ILE A 156 1.26 6.90 5.34
CA ILE A 156 0.95 6.08 6.52
C ILE A 156 -0.53 5.72 6.43
N VAL A 157 -0.80 4.44 6.25
CA VAL A 157 -2.14 3.92 6.00
C VAL A 157 -2.80 3.30 7.24
N SER A 158 -1.99 2.99 8.25
CA SER A 158 -2.48 2.45 9.53
C SER A 158 -1.55 2.86 10.68
N PRO A 159 -2.11 3.31 11.82
CA PRO A 159 -1.36 3.53 13.05
C PRO A 159 -1.04 2.20 13.75
N PRO A 160 -0.13 2.20 14.76
CA PRO A 160 0.06 1.07 15.65
C PRO A 160 -1.22 0.70 16.39
N VAL A 161 -1.47 -0.61 16.50
CA VAL A 161 -2.59 -1.18 17.28
C VAL A 161 -2.09 -2.26 18.23
N GLN A 162 -2.94 -2.72 19.15
CA GLN A 162 -2.60 -3.81 20.05
C GLN A 162 -2.19 -5.06 19.26
N GLY A 163 -1.05 -5.64 19.60
CA GLY A 163 -0.52 -6.81 18.90
C GLY A 163 0.23 -6.50 17.60
N TYR A 164 0.15 -5.27 17.08
CA TYR A 164 0.88 -4.83 15.90
C TYR A 164 1.48 -3.43 16.12
N PRO A 165 2.67 -3.33 16.76
CA PRO A 165 3.23 -2.06 17.25
C PRO A 165 3.95 -1.26 16.15
N TYR A 166 3.35 -1.16 14.97
CA TYR A 166 3.93 -0.48 13.82
C TYR A 166 2.93 0.45 13.15
N TYR A 167 3.42 1.62 12.71
CA TYR A 167 2.79 2.35 11.61
C TYR A 167 3.02 1.56 10.32
N GLU A 168 1.98 1.35 9.54
CA GLU A 168 2.10 0.73 8.22
C GLU A 168 2.23 1.83 7.17
N ILE A 169 3.27 1.74 6.35
CA ILE A 169 3.62 2.73 5.34
C ILE A 169 3.59 2.03 3.98
N VAL A 170 2.86 2.59 3.04
CA VAL A 170 2.74 2.07 1.69
C VAL A 170 3.32 3.07 0.70
N LEU A 171 4.01 2.56 -0.32
CA LEU A 171 4.46 3.33 -1.46
C LEU A 171 3.40 3.28 -2.55
N PHE A 172 2.98 4.45 -3.00
CA PHE A 172 2.02 4.60 -4.10
C PHE A 172 2.69 5.29 -5.28
N ASP A 173 2.27 4.92 -6.49
CA ASP A 173 2.68 5.60 -7.71
C ASP A 173 1.97 6.96 -7.88
N GLY A 174 2.27 7.68 -8.96
CA GLY A 174 1.67 8.98 -9.26
C GLY A 174 0.15 8.94 -9.52
N LYS A 175 -0.42 7.74 -9.75
CA LYS A 175 -1.85 7.51 -9.98
C LYS A 175 -2.58 7.04 -8.71
N GLY A 176 -1.84 6.77 -7.62
CA GLY A 176 -2.39 6.25 -6.38
C GLY A 176 -2.55 4.72 -6.37
N ASN A 177 -1.90 4.00 -7.28
CA ASN A 177 -1.84 2.55 -7.20
C ASN A 177 -0.75 2.15 -6.20
N THR A 178 -1.02 1.11 -5.42
CA THR A 178 -0.01 0.49 -4.56
C THR A 178 1.13 -0.05 -5.42
N VAL A 179 2.35 0.28 -5.06
CA VAL A 179 3.53 -0.38 -5.63
C VAL A 179 3.63 -1.74 -4.96
N GLU A 180 3.48 -2.80 -5.77
CA GLU A 180 3.63 -4.16 -5.29
C GLU A 180 5.08 -4.40 -4.85
N GLY A 181 5.27 -5.19 -3.82
CA GLY A 181 6.59 -5.48 -3.28
C GLY A 181 6.63 -5.36 -1.77
N GLU A 182 7.67 -4.72 -1.25
CA GLU A 182 7.88 -4.60 0.18
C GLU A 182 6.89 -3.64 0.83
N ARG A 183 6.43 -4.00 2.01
CA ARG A 183 5.76 -3.09 2.93
C ARG A 183 6.78 -2.39 3.80
N PHE A 184 6.54 -1.14 4.13
CA PHE A 184 7.40 -0.37 5.01
C PHE A 184 6.68 -0.12 6.32
N LEU A 185 7.45 -0.11 7.41
CA LEU A 185 6.91 0.05 8.74
C LEU A 185 7.73 1.08 9.52
N ALA A 186 7.08 1.75 10.48
CA ALA A 186 7.78 2.48 11.53
C ALA A 186 7.35 1.94 12.89
N GLY A 187 8.28 1.81 13.82
CA GLY A 187 7.96 1.41 15.19
C GLY A 187 6.98 2.39 15.84
N ALA A 188 6.21 1.94 16.83
CA ALA A 188 5.20 2.76 17.51
C ALA A 188 5.76 4.06 18.11
N ASP A 189 7.05 4.07 18.49
CA ASP A 189 7.76 5.27 18.96
C ASP A 189 8.20 6.21 17.81
N GLY A 190 7.93 5.82 16.58
CA GLY A 190 8.30 6.53 15.37
C GLY A 190 9.79 6.56 15.06
N LYS A 191 10.69 5.96 15.86
CA LYS A 191 12.13 6.14 15.73
C LYS A 191 12.81 5.25 14.71
N ARG A 192 12.34 4.04 14.52
CA ARG A 192 12.95 3.05 13.63
C ARG A 192 12.07 2.81 12.43
N LEU A 193 12.69 2.71 11.26
CA LEU A 193 12.05 2.33 10.02
C LEU A 193 12.45 0.90 9.66
N TYR A 194 11.51 0.16 9.08
CA TYR A 194 11.68 -1.22 8.69
C TYR A 194 11.14 -1.44 7.28
N ALA A 195 11.67 -2.45 6.59
CA ALA A 195 11.06 -3.09 5.45
C ALA A 195 10.52 -4.46 5.86
N LEU A 196 9.40 -4.85 5.31
CA LEU A 196 8.85 -6.20 5.42
C LEU A 196 8.73 -6.79 4.01
N PRO A 197 9.75 -7.52 3.54
CA PRO A 197 9.76 -8.13 2.21
C PRO A 197 8.59 -9.09 2.02
N VAL A 198 8.17 -9.27 0.77
CA VAL A 198 7.11 -10.21 0.42
C VAL A 198 7.49 -11.63 0.85
N GLY A 199 6.55 -12.29 1.53
CA GLY A 199 6.75 -13.65 2.06
C GLY A 199 7.47 -13.72 3.41
N GLU A 200 7.96 -12.60 3.93
CA GLU A 200 8.60 -12.54 5.24
C GLU A 200 7.61 -12.11 6.33
N GLU A 201 7.77 -12.70 7.52
CA GLU A 201 6.95 -12.33 8.69
C GLU A 201 7.68 -11.36 9.63
N THR A 202 9.01 -11.27 9.50
CA THR A 202 9.84 -10.48 10.42
C THR A 202 10.34 -9.21 9.74
N PRO A 203 10.00 -8.03 10.27
CA PRO A 203 10.50 -6.77 9.73
C PRO A 203 12.01 -6.64 9.91
N GLN A 204 12.70 -6.18 8.87
CA GLN A 204 14.13 -5.88 8.87
C GLN A 204 14.34 -4.37 8.99
N LEU A 205 15.37 -3.93 9.71
CA LEU A 205 15.73 -2.50 9.74
C LEU A 205 15.92 -1.99 8.31
N LEU A 206 15.26 -0.90 7.95
CA LEU A 206 15.22 -0.36 6.58
C LEU A 206 16.62 -0.18 5.98
N GLU A 207 17.56 0.43 6.71
CA GLU A 207 18.92 0.62 6.20
C GLU A 207 19.67 -0.70 5.98
N THR A 208 19.39 -1.72 6.80
CA THR A 208 19.99 -3.06 6.63
C THR A 208 19.42 -3.75 5.38
N TYR A 209 18.11 -3.69 5.22
CA TYR A 209 17.41 -4.18 4.04
C TYR A 209 17.94 -3.51 2.77
N LEU A 210 17.97 -2.17 2.74
CA LEU A 210 18.43 -1.42 1.57
C LEU A 210 19.89 -1.72 1.20
N ARG A 211 20.78 -1.85 2.20
CA ARG A 211 22.17 -2.28 1.94
C ARG A 211 22.28 -3.64 1.28
N HIS A 212 21.42 -4.58 1.71
CA HIS A 212 21.36 -5.91 1.11
C HIS A 212 20.83 -5.81 -0.33
N ALA A 213 19.70 -5.15 -0.54
CA ALA A 213 19.08 -4.97 -1.84
C ALA A 213 20.02 -4.31 -2.86
N ILE A 214 20.76 -3.24 -2.47
CA ILE A 214 21.75 -2.60 -3.33
C ILE A 214 22.84 -3.60 -3.76
N ARG A 215 23.39 -4.36 -2.80
CA ARG A 215 24.46 -5.32 -3.09
C ARG A 215 24.00 -6.46 -3.98
N SER A 216 22.82 -7.00 -3.71
CA SER A 216 22.21 -8.06 -4.53
C SER A 216 21.99 -7.56 -5.96
N THR A 217 21.36 -6.39 -6.12
CA THR A 217 21.12 -5.76 -7.42
C THR A 217 22.41 -5.57 -8.22
N LEU A 218 23.46 -5.01 -7.59
CA LEU A 218 24.77 -4.83 -8.25
C LEU A 218 25.46 -6.14 -8.61
N ALA A 219 25.29 -7.18 -7.80
CA ALA A 219 25.89 -8.50 -8.05
C ALA A 219 25.16 -9.25 -9.18
N GLU A 220 23.84 -9.17 -9.25
CA GLU A 220 23.02 -9.87 -10.24
C GLU A 220 22.98 -9.19 -11.61
N GLN A 221 23.16 -7.86 -11.64
CA GLN A 221 23.02 -7.04 -12.83
C GLN A 221 23.83 -7.52 -14.03
N PRO A 222 25.14 -7.91 -13.93
CA PRO A 222 25.92 -8.35 -15.08
C PRO A 222 25.34 -9.61 -15.75
N GLU A 223 24.84 -10.57 -14.98
CA GLU A 223 24.26 -11.81 -15.52
C GLU A 223 22.89 -11.56 -16.17
N ARG A 224 22.07 -10.72 -15.56
CA ARG A 224 20.75 -10.34 -16.10
C ARG A 224 20.88 -9.54 -17.40
N GLN A 225 21.90 -8.67 -17.51
CA GLN A 225 22.19 -7.96 -18.76
C GLN A 225 22.59 -8.90 -19.90
N LYS A 226 23.39 -9.94 -19.60
CA LYS A 226 23.78 -10.95 -20.60
C LYS A 226 22.57 -11.79 -21.06
N SER A 227 21.67 -12.13 -20.17
CA SER A 227 20.49 -12.96 -20.50
C SER A 227 19.40 -12.20 -21.25
N GLY A 228 19.51 -10.87 -21.41
CA GLY A 228 18.46 -10.04 -22.00
C GLY A 228 17.19 -9.92 -21.14
N SER A 229 17.24 -10.43 -19.91
CA SER A 229 16.11 -10.39 -18.97
C SER A 229 16.05 -9.11 -18.13
N TRP A 230 16.89 -8.15 -18.47
CA TRP A 230 17.00 -6.87 -17.78
C TRP A 230 16.55 -5.73 -18.68
N ASN A 231 15.86 -4.74 -18.11
CA ASN A 231 15.57 -3.49 -18.81
C ASN A 231 16.85 -2.80 -19.24
N ASP A 232 16.80 -1.99 -20.31
CA ASP A 232 17.92 -1.22 -20.85
C ASP A 232 18.52 -0.19 -19.87
N ASN A 233 18.02 -0.12 -18.64
CA ASN A 233 18.46 0.80 -17.59
C ASN A 233 19.07 0.07 -16.40
N PRO A 234 20.39 -0.10 -16.38
CA PRO A 234 21.09 -0.66 -15.23
C PRO A 234 20.99 0.28 -14.01
N PHE A 235 20.90 -0.32 -12.82
CA PHE A 235 21.04 0.39 -11.56
C PHE A 235 22.46 0.99 -11.47
N ARG A 236 22.55 2.31 -11.42
CA ARG A 236 23.84 3.01 -11.34
C ARG A 236 23.96 3.66 -9.97
N LEU A 237 24.88 3.20 -9.16
CA LEU A 237 25.08 3.68 -7.80
C LEU A 237 25.23 5.22 -7.72
N LYS A 238 25.89 5.83 -8.71
CA LYS A 238 26.08 7.28 -8.80
C LYS A 238 24.79 8.10 -8.89
N ASP A 239 23.69 7.47 -9.32
CA ASP A 239 22.39 8.14 -9.47
C ASP A 239 21.63 8.18 -8.13
N TYR A 240 22.17 7.53 -7.08
CA TYR A 240 21.56 7.39 -5.75
C TYR A 240 22.59 7.74 -4.65
N PRO A 241 22.78 9.03 -4.31
CA PRO A 241 23.75 9.46 -3.28
C PRO A 241 23.50 8.81 -1.91
N GLU A 242 22.23 8.55 -1.57
CA GLU A 242 21.82 7.85 -0.35
C GLU A 242 22.32 6.40 -0.31
N ALA A 243 22.40 5.72 -1.47
CA ALA A 243 22.93 4.36 -1.56
C ALA A 243 24.44 4.33 -1.28
N GLU A 244 25.20 5.28 -1.82
CA GLU A 244 26.63 5.41 -1.51
C GLU A 244 26.85 5.66 0.00
N ALA A 245 26.05 6.53 0.61
CA ALA A 245 26.13 6.81 2.03
C ALA A 245 25.84 5.56 2.88
N LEU A 246 24.83 4.78 2.51
CA LEU A 246 24.49 3.53 3.18
C LEU A 246 25.61 2.49 3.10
N LEU A 247 26.28 2.35 1.95
CA LEU A 247 27.36 1.37 1.76
C LEU A 247 28.65 1.77 2.50
N LYS A 248 28.90 3.07 2.71
CA LYS A 248 30.07 3.59 3.44
C LYS A 248 29.94 3.47 4.97
N ARG A 249 28.73 3.43 5.51
CA ARG A 249 28.51 3.24 6.95
C ARG A 249 28.91 1.82 7.36
N ARG A 250 30.07 1.68 8.03
CA ARG A 250 30.44 0.44 8.71
C ARG A 250 29.46 0.19 9.88
N LYS A 251 29.17 -1.09 10.15
CA LYS A 251 28.33 -1.54 11.29
C LYS A 251 28.79 -0.94 12.58
#